data_2a4adaf2b0af3614fcba53d9cdefa186
#
_entry.id   2a4adaf2b0af3614fcba53d9cdefa186
#
_cell.length_a   1.000
_cell.length_b   1.000
_cell.length_c   1.000
_cell.angle_alpha   90.00
_cell.angle_beta   90.00
_cell.angle_gamma   90.00
#
_symmetry.space_group_name_H-M   'P 1'
#
loop_
_entity.id
_entity.type
_entity.pdbx_description
1 polymer ?
#
loop_
_entity_poly.entity_id
_entity_poly.type
_entity_poly.pdbx_seq_one_letter_code
_entity_poly.pdbx_strand_id
1 'polypeptide(L)'
;MAATEVLQFYKQAGPDMFDKAWLLARIRHLYETQPLTDQLKTVFGANTTLEPQHLKSLLLVVTRNVTTDSPWPISSNPRAKYNELARPDCNLKIPLWQLVRASTAAPIFFEPEVIQWDAKNPAKRFVFVDGGMTPYNNPAFLVYRMATLPEYQLGWNTGEKNLLVISIGTGAAPELDAEVYSAGKNALSNLAGIPSALMYGASVDQDLNCRTIGRCVYGTALDREIGDLIPRDASGKPIPLSQDLGRSFLYARYNADLSFDGLRNMGLGDIDPKKVSKLDSVDALEDLSRVGQKLAEEVKLDHFGSFV
;
A
#
# COMPACT_ATOMS: atom_id res chain seq x y z
N MET A 1 0.48 -11.68 -13.55
CA MET A 1 -0.95 -11.43 -13.31
C MET A 1 -1.29 -10.08 -13.91
N ALA A 2 -2.34 -9.97 -14.72
CA ALA A 2 -2.85 -8.70 -15.24
C ALA A 2 -3.71 -8.01 -14.17
N ALA A 3 -3.90 -6.68 -14.27
CA ALA A 3 -4.72 -5.93 -13.29
C ALA A 3 -6.18 -6.43 -13.24
N THR A 4 -6.72 -6.87 -14.39
CA THR A 4 -8.04 -7.49 -14.47
C THR A 4 -8.13 -8.83 -13.71
N GLU A 5 -7.08 -9.63 -13.71
CA GLU A 5 -6.99 -10.87 -12.94
C GLU A 5 -6.94 -10.59 -11.43
N VAL A 6 -6.24 -9.51 -11.02
CA VAL A 6 -6.22 -9.05 -9.62
C VAL A 6 -7.62 -8.65 -9.16
N LEU A 7 -8.36 -7.86 -9.97
CA LEU A 7 -9.74 -7.47 -9.65
C LEU A 7 -10.65 -8.69 -9.51
N GLN A 8 -10.57 -9.63 -10.46
CA GLN A 8 -11.33 -10.89 -10.42
C GLN A 8 -11.01 -11.70 -9.16
N PHE A 9 -9.73 -11.79 -8.82
CA PHE A 9 -9.29 -12.48 -7.61
C PHE A 9 -9.95 -11.89 -6.34
N TYR A 10 -9.90 -10.56 -6.16
CA TYR A 10 -10.55 -9.94 -5.00
C TYR A 10 -12.06 -10.14 -4.97
N LYS A 11 -12.73 -10.09 -6.11
CA LYS A 11 -14.20 -10.33 -6.20
C LYS A 11 -14.59 -11.77 -5.88
N GLN A 12 -13.78 -12.73 -6.29
CA GLN A 12 -14.08 -14.17 -6.12
C GLN A 12 -13.60 -14.72 -4.77
N ALA A 13 -12.38 -14.37 -4.37
CA ALA A 13 -11.76 -14.92 -3.19
C ALA A 13 -11.99 -14.08 -1.92
N GLY A 14 -12.41 -12.82 -2.05
CA GLY A 14 -12.64 -11.92 -0.91
C GLY A 14 -13.53 -12.51 0.18
N PRO A 15 -14.72 -13.03 -0.16
CA PRO A 15 -15.60 -13.66 0.83
C PRO A 15 -14.94 -14.80 1.61
N ASP A 16 -14.18 -15.65 0.92
CA ASP A 16 -13.52 -16.81 1.52
C ASP A 16 -12.28 -16.41 2.36
N MET A 17 -11.56 -15.37 1.94
CA MET A 17 -10.38 -14.86 2.67
C MET A 17 -10.75 -14.27 4.03
N PHE A 18 -11.97 -13.75 4.18
CA PHE A 18 -12.50 -13.19 5.42
C PHE A 18 -13.48 -14.14 6.10
N ASP A 19 -13.21 -15.45 6.05
CA ASP A 19 -13.99 -16.45 6.80
C ASP A 19 -13.74 -16.28 8.30
N LYS A 20 -14.84 -16.18 9.04
CA LYS A 20 -14.79 -15.84 10.48
C LYS A 20 -14.23 -16.98 11.29
N ALA A 21 -13.20 -16.69 12.08
CA ALA A 21 -12.63 -17.61 13.03
C ALA A 21 -13.68 -18.18 14.01
N TRP A 22 -13.49 -19.42 14.47
CA TRP A 22 -14.35 -20.05 15.46
C TRP A 22 -14.40 -19.23 16.77
N LEU A 23 -15.52 -19.28 17.49
CA LEU A 23 -15.86 -18.37 18.60
C LEU A 23 -14.75 -18.16 19.65
N LEU A 24 -13.99 -19.21 20.00
CA LEU A 24 -12.88 -19.11 20.97
C LEU A 24 -11.61 -18.48 20.36
N ALA A 25 -11.37 -18.65 19.06
CA ALA A 25 -10.25 -18.04 18.35
C ALA A 25 -10.43 -16.53 18.18
N ARG A 26 -11.68 -16.04 18.11
CA ARG A 26 -12.00 -14.59 18.01
C ARG A 26 -11.52 -13.74 19.17
N ILE A 27 -11.10 -14.35 20.27
CA ILE A 27 -10.43 -13.63 21.38
C ILE A 27 -9.04 -13.14 20.93
N ARG A 28 -8.41 -13.81 19.95
CA ARG A 28 -7.05 -13.53 19.46
C ARG A 28 -7.03 -12.85 18.10
N HIS A 29 -7.88 -13.29 17.16
CA HIS A 29 -8.01 -12.75 15.80
C HIS A 29 -9.42 -13.03 15.26
N LEU A 30 -9.87 -12.19 14.32
CA LEU A 30 -11.24 -12.25 13.80
C LEU A 30 -11.41 -13.31 12.71
N TYR A 31 -10.37 -13.59 11.91
CA TYR A 31 -10.43 -14.44 10.73
C TYR A 31 -9.43 -15.57 10.78
N GLU A 32 -9.79 -16.69 10.14
CA GLU A 32 -8.91 -17.83 9.97
C GLU A 32 -7.76 -17.50 9.00
N THR A 33 -6.56 -17.97 9.33
CA THR A 33 -5.37 -17.73 8.50
C THR A 33 -5.29 -18.65 7.30
N GLN A 34 -5.81 -19.87 7.42
CA GLN A 34 -5.64 -20.91 6.41
C GLN A 34 -6.32 -20.58 5.06
N PRO A 35 -7.58 -20.10 5.01
CA PRO A 35 -8.22 -19.75 3.75
C PRO A 35 -7.42 -18.72 2.93
N LEU A 36 -6.95 -17.65 3.58
CA LEU A 36 -6.09 -16.65 2.94
C LEU A 36 -4.79 -17.28 2.43
N THR A 37 -4.13 -18.12 3.23
CA THR A 37 -2.88 -18.80 2.85
C THR A 37 -3.06 -19.68 1.62
N ASP A 38 -4.15 -20.44 1.55
CA ASP A 38 -4.42 -21.35 0.43
C ASP A 38 -4.74 -20.58 -0.84
N GLN A 39 -5.48 -19.46 -0.74
CA GLN A 39 -5.72 -18.55 -1.87
C GLN A 39 -4.41 -17.94 -2.38
N LEU A 40 -3.54 -17.45 -1.50
CA LEU A 40 -2.24 -16.88 -1.89
C LEU A 40 -1.34 -17.92 -2.57
N LYS A 41 -1.32 -19.17 -2.09
CA LYS A 41 -0.59 -20.28 -2.74
C LYS A 41 -1.17 -20.63 -4.10
N THR A 42 -2.48 -20.59 -4.25
CA THR A 42 -3.15 -20.85 -5.52
C THR A 42 -2.79 -19.78 -6.55
N VAL A 43 -2.77 -18.51 -6.16
CA VAL A 43 -2.52 -17.38 -7.05
C VAL A 43 -1.06 -17.23 -7.42
N PHE A 44 -0.17 -17.29 -6.43
CA PHE A 44 1.26 -17.04 -6.66
C PHE A 44 2.05 -18.33 -6.95
N GLY A 45 1.48 -19.49 -6.63
CA GLY A 45 2.22 -20.76 -6.62
C GLY A 45 3.00 -20.98 -5.32
N ALA A 46 2.98 -22.21 -4.81
CA ALA A 46 3.61 -22.55 -3.52
C ALA A 46 5.14 -22.32 -3.52
N ASN A 47 5.78 -22.46 -4.69
CA ASN A 47 7.25 -22.41 -4.86
C ASN A 47 7.75 -21.13 -5.52
N THR A 48 6.87 -20.19 -5.87
CA THR A 48 7.27 -18.90 -6.43
C THR A 48 7.97 -18.08 -5.35
N THR A 49 9.14 -17.57 -5.63
CA THR A 49 9.98 -16.78 -4.72
C THR A 49 10.23 -15.37 -5.29
N LEU A 50 11.03 -14.57 -4.58
CA LEU A 50 11.48 -13.26 -5.08
C LEU A 50 12.64 -13.34 -6.08
N GLU A 51 13.08 -14.53 -6.44
CA GLU A 51 14.17 -14.69 -7.41
C GLU A 51 13.80 -14.11 -8.79
N PRO A 52 14.76 -13.52 -9.51
CA PRO A 52 14.51 -12.81 -10.77
C PRO A 52 13.77 -13.62 -11.85
N GLN A 53 13.98 -14.95 -11.89
CA GLN A 53 13.30 -15.82 -12.87
C GLN A 53 11.79 -15.94 -12.63
N HIS A 54 11.31 -15.62 -11.45
CA HIS A 54 9.88 -15.67 -11.09
C HIS A 54 9.17 -14.34 -11.35
N LEU A 55 9.89 -13.23 -11.54
CA LEU A 55 9.33 -11.89 -11.58
C LEU A 55 9.65 -11.19 -12.90
N LYS A 56 8.68 -10.46 -13.45
CA LYS A 56 8.87 -9.65 -14.68
C LYS A 56 9.48 -8.28 -14.41
N SER A 57 9.43 -7.81 -13.18
CA SER A 57 9.95 -6.51 -12.72
C SER A 57 10.45 -6.63 -11.30
N LEU A 58 11.17 -5.63 -10.82
CA LEU A 58 11.50 -5.55 -9.40
C LEU A 58 10.21 -5.40 -8.56
N LEU A 59 10.20 -6.09 -7.44
CA LEU A 59 9.10 -6.08 -6.48
C LEU A 59 9.62 -5.60 -5.12
N LEU A 60 8.83 -4.79 -4.44
CA LEU A 60 9.01 -4.40 -3.04
C LEU A 60 7.75 -4.76 -2.27
N VAL A 61 7.91 -5.46 -1.16
CA VAL A 61 6.84 -5.75 -0.20
C VAL A 61 7.28 -5.25 1.17
N VAL A 62 6.45 -4.46 1.82
CA VAL A 62 6.74 -3.93 3.15
C VAL A 62 6.04 -4.78 4.20
N THR A 63 6.79 -5.19 5.22
CA THR A 63 6.29 -5.88 6.41
C THR A 63 6.76 -5.15 7.67
N ARG A 64 6.08 -5.37 8.79
CA ARG A 64 6.60 -4.97 10.11
C ARG A 64 7.14 -6.20 10.84
N ASN A 65 8.41 -6.21 11.16
CA ASN A 65 9.01 -7.23 11.99
C ASN A 65 8.82 -6.87 13.48
N VAL A 66 7.97 -7.63 14.19
CA VAL A 66 7.67 -7.41 15.61
C VAL A 66 8.81 -7.90 16.50
N THR A 67 9.61 -8.87 16.03
CA THR A 67 10.76 -9.39 16.79
C THR A 67 11.84 -8.34 16.95
N THR A 68 12.04 -7.49 15.94
CA THR A 68 13.05 -6.40 15.93
C THR A 68 12.43 -5.01 16.10
N ASP A 69 11.10 -4.95 16.20
CA ASP A 69 10.29 -3.72 16.27
C ASP A 69 10.62 -2.70 15.16
N SER A 70 10.74 -3.17 13.94
CA SER A 70 11.16 -2.34 12.80
C SER A 70 10.42 -2.66 11.51
N PRO A 71 10.27 -1.68 10.59
CA PRO A 71 9.79 -1.95 9.25
C PRO A 71 10.85 -2.74 8.45
N TRP A 72 10.38 -3.76 7.71
CA TRP A 72 11.20 -4.55 6.82
C TRP A 72 10.70 -4.42 5.37
N PRO A 73 11.26 -3.49 4.59
CA PRO A 73 11.03 -3.42 3.15
C PRO A 73 11.88 -4.50 2.46
N ILE A 74 11.23 -5.55 1.99
CA ILE A 74 11.87 -6.70 1.35
C ILE A 74 11.70 -6.54 -0.15
N SER A 75 12.81 -6.46 -0.88
CA SER A 75 12.80 -6.28 -2.33
C SER A 75 13.44 -7.45 -3.07
N SER A 76 13.03 -7.61 -4.31
CA SER A 76 13.64 -8.55 -5.25
C SER A 76 14.91 -8.01 -5.94
N ASN A 77 15.44 -6.87 -5.52
CA ASN A 77 16.69 -6.32 -6.07
C ASN A 77 17.85 -7.31 -5.83
N PRO A 78 18.43 -7.93 -6.87
CA PRO A 78 19.48 -8.94 -6.69
C PRO A 78 20.78 -8.38 -6.11
N ARG A 79 20.98 -7.05 -6.17
CA ARG A 79 22.16 -6.36 -5.62
C ARG A 79 21.97 -5.89 -4.18
N ALA A 80 20.79 -6.06 -3.59
CA ALA A 80 20.55 -5.67 -2.21
C ALA A 80 21.35 -6.57 -1.24
N LYS A 81 21.81 -5.98 -0.13
CA LYS A 81 22.74 -6.60 0.85
C LYS A 81 22.35 -8.02 1.32
N TYR A 82 21.03 -8.29 1.44
CA TYR A 82 20.53 -9.59 1.94
C TYR A 82 19.99 -10.49 0.83
N ASN A 83 20.27 -10.19 -0.44
CA ASN A 83 19.72 -10.87 -1.61
C ASN A 83 20.77 -11.73 -2.36
N GLU A 84 21.95 -11.88 -1.79
CA GLU A 84 22.96 -12.80 -2.34
C GLU A 84 22.51 -14.26 -2.20
N LEU A 85 22.39 -14.99 -3.30
CA LEU A 85 21.83 -16.37 -3.32
C LEU A 85 22.64 -17.37 -2.50
N ALA A 86 23.95 -17.14 -2.32
CA ALA A 86 24.82 -18.00 -1.52
C ALA A 86 24.50 -17.91 0.00
N ARG A 87 23.83 -16.86 0.43
CA ARG A 87 23.47 -16.67 1.84
C ARG A 87 22.40 -17.66 2.28
N PRO A 88 22.52 -18.26 3.48
CA PRO A 88 21.45 -19.10 4.06
C PRO A 88 20.19 -18.28 4.43
N ASP A 89 20.36 -16.97 4.74
CA ASP A 89 19.33 -16.02 5.09
C ASP A 89 18.97 -15.06 3.91
N CYS A 90 19.03 -15.56 2.68
CA CYS A 90 18.75 -14.78 1.48
C CYS A 90 17.27 -14.47 1.33
N ASN A 91 16.90 -13.17 1.23
CA ASN A 91 15.51 -12.74 1.04
C ASN A 91 14.89 -13.26 -0.27
N LEU A 92 15.69 -13.45 -1.32
CA LEU A 92 15.18 -13.92 -2.61
C LEU A 92 14.54 -15.31 -2.54
N LYS A 93 14.91 -16.12 -1.54
CA LYS A 93 14.41 -17.48 -1.35
C LYS A 93 13.06 -17.55 -0.61
N ILE A 94 12.55 -16.42 -0.12
CA ILE A 94 11.27 -16.38 0.59
C ILE A 94 10.16 -16.67 -0.41
N PRO A 95 9.23 -17.59 -0.09
CA PRO A 95 8.05 -17.79 -0.90
C PRO A 95 7.21 -16.52 -1.00
N LEU A 96 6.82 -16.15 -2.22
CA LEU A 96 6.07 -14.91 -2.45
C LEU A 96 4.74 -14.90 -1.69
N TRP A 97 4.02 -16.03 -1.66
CA TRP A 97 2.78 -16.16 -0.91
C TRP A 97 2.98 -15.87 0.58
N GLN A 98 4.10 -16.33 1.17
CA GLN A 98 4.39 -16.14 2.58
C GLN A 98 4.76 -14.69 2.90
N LEU A 99 5.53 -14.04 2.01
CA LEU A 99 5.86 -12.62 2.15
C LEU A 99 4.61 -11.73 2.04
N VAL A 100 3.72 -12.03 1.09
CA VAL A 100 2.44 -11.29 0.98
C VAL A 100 1.57 -11.56 2.21
N ARG A 101 1.51 -12.81 2.69
CA ARG A 101 0.79 -13.14 3.92
C ARG A 101 1.33 -12.35 5.14
N ALA A 102 2.65 -12.23 5.26
CA ALA A 102 3.30 -11.43 6.31
C ALA A 102 2.92 -9.93 6.20
N SER A 103 2.88 -9.40 4.97
CA SER A 103 2.53 -8.00 4.69
C SER A 103 1.06 -7.66 4.94
N THR A 104 0.18 -8.65 4.92
CA THR A 104 -1.28 -8.51 5.11
C THR A 104 -1.77 -9.06 6.46
N ALA A 105 -0.85 -9.39 7.38
CA ALA A 105 -1.17 -9.86 8.71
C ALA A 105 -1.62 -8.72 9.64
N ALA A 106 -2.75 -8.09 9.29
CA ALA A 106 -3.29 -6.97 10.05
C ALA A 106 -3.64 -7.41 11.49
N PRO A 107 -3.09 -6.76 12.53
CA PRO A 107 -3.41 -7.07 13.92
C PRO A 107 -4.91 -7.01 14.16
N ILE A 108 -5.41 -7.87 15.06
CA ILE A 108 -6.84 -8.07 15.35
C ILE A 108 -7.52 -8.95 14.27
N PHE A 109 -7.23 -8.73 13.00
CA PHE A 109 -7.87 -9.45 11.89
C PHE A 109 -7.26 -10.84 11.69
N PHE A 110 -5.94 -10.93 11.61
CA PHE A 110 -5.21 -12.18 11.34
C PHE A 110 -4.10 -12.43 12.34
N GLU A 111 -3.73 -13.70 12.49
CA GLU A 111 -2.52 -14.07 13.21
C GLU A 111 -1.27 -13.50 12.53
N PRO A 112 -0.25 -13.09 13.32
CA PRO A 112 1.06 -12.75 12.77
C PRO A 112 1.66 -13.90 11.96
N GLU A 113 2.38 -13.57 10.89
CA GLU A 113 3.12 -14.57 10.12
C GLU A 113 4.48 -14.81 10.72
N VAL A 114 4.88 -16.09 10.81
CA VAL A 114 6.18 -16.47 11.35
C VAL A 114 7.04 -17.07 10.24
N ILE A 115 8.15 -16.42 9.93
CA ILE A 115 9.07 -16.86 8.88
C ILE A 115 10.38 -17.33 9.50
N GLN A 116 10.79 -18.56 9.18
CA GLN A 116 12.11 -19.09 9.48
C GLN A 116 13.05 -18.72 8.31
N TRP A 117 13.85 -17.65 8.48
CA TRP A 117 14.72 -17.12 7.42
C TRP A 117 15.89 -18.04 7.08
N ASP A 118 16.44 -18.72 8.07
CA ASP A 118 17.50 -19.72 7.93
C ASP A 118 17.10 -20.99 8.69
N ALA A 119 16.81 -22.05 7.95
CA ALA A 119 16.35 -23.31 8.52
C ALA A 119 17.36 -23.94 9.52
N LYS A 120 18.64 -23.58 9.41
CA LYS A 120 19.72 -24.11 10.27
C LYS A 120 19.99 -23.22 11.49
N ASN A 121 19.43 -22.03 11.55
CA ASN A 121 19.65 -21.06 12.64
C ASN A 121 18.32 -20.63 13.29
N PRO A 122 17.94 -21.22 14.42
CA PRO A 122 16.69 -20.87 15.11
C PRO A 122 16.56 -19.39 15.48
N ALA A 123 17.67 -18.66 15.66
CA ALA A 123 17.68 -17.23 15.94
C ALA A 123 17.25 -16.37 14.72
N LYS A 124 17.18 -16.95 13.53
CA LYS A 124 16.67 -16.33 12.31
C LYS A 124 15.17 -16.63 12.09
N ARG A 125 14.42 -16.77 13.18
CA ARG A 125 12.96 -16.87 13.18
C ARG A 125 12.36 -15.53 13.56
N PHE A 126 11.55 -14.95 12.69
CA PHE A 126 10.97 -13.63 12.89
C PHE A 126 9.46 -13.66 12.79
N VAL A 127 8.81 -12.78 13.57
CA VAL A 127 7.36 -12.61 13.61
C VAL A 127 7.01 -11.32 12.89
N PHE A 128 6.07 -11.40 11.95
CA PHE A 128 5.65 -10.29 11.11
C PHE A 128 4.18 -9.97 11.27
N VAL A 129 3.88 -8.69 11.17
CA VAL A 129 2.54 -8.15 11.03
C VAL A 129 2.47 -7.21 9.83
N ASP A 130 1.28 -6.73 9.54
CA ASP A 130 0.96 -5.89 8.37
C ASP A 130 1.95 -4.73 8.19
N GLY A 131 2.40 -4.57 6.95
CA GLY A 131 3.25 -3.46 6.54
C GLY A 131 2.59 -2.10 6.65
N GLY A 132 1.26 -2.03 6.62
CA GLY A 132 0.49 -0.82 6.88
C GLY A 132 0.70 -0.23 8.27
N MET A 133 1.16 -1.05 9.24
CA MET A 133 1.55 -0.60 10.58
C MET A 133 2.95 0.05 10.62
N THR A 134 3.52 0.39 9.47
CA THR A 134 4.80 1.09 9.32
C THR A 134 4.59 2.47 8.70
N PRO A 135 5.61 3.35 8.70
CA PRO A 135 5.56 4.61 7.95
C PRO A 135 5.36 4.43 6.43
N TYR A 136 5.39 3.20 5.93
CA TYR A 136 5.32 2.88 4.50
C TYR A 136 3.99 2.27 4.07
N ASN A 137 2.87 2.62 4.75
CA ASN A 137 1.52 2.27 4.30
C ASN A 137 1.24 2.79 2.87
N ASN A 138 1.81 3.93 2.52
CA ASN A 138 2.03 4.36 1.13
C ASN A 138 3.54 4.25 0.83
N PRO A 139 4.03 3.26 0.08
CA PRO A 139 5.46 3.05 -0.11
C PRO A 139 6.08 3.92 -1.20
N ALA A 140 5.37 4.90 -1.77
CA ALA A 140 5.80 5.64 -2.95
C ALA A 140 7.16 6.35 -2.75
N PHE A 141 7.36 7.06 -1.64
CA PHE A 141 8.63 7.72 -1.38
C PHE A 141 9.75 6.73 -1.00
N LEU A 142 9.40 5.61 -0.36
CA LEU A 142 10.36 4.53 -0.12
C LEU A 142 10.85 3.91 -1.42
N VAL A 143 9.95 3.64 -2.39
CA VAL A 143 10.32 3.12 -3.71
C VAL A 143 11.27 4.07 -4.43
N TYR A 144 11.00 5.39 -4.41
CA TYR A 144 11.90 6.39 -4.93
C TYR A 144 13.29 6.31 -4.28
N ARG A 145 13.37 6.29 -2.94
CA ARG A 145 14.64 6.17 -2.21
C ARG A 145 15.38 4.89 -2.58
N MET A 146 14.69 3.76 -2.64
CA MET A 146 15.30 2.47 -2.98
C MET A 146 15.79 2.43 -4.42
N ALA A 147 15.14 3.13 -5.34
CA ALA A 147 15.59 3.21 -6.74
C ALA A 147 16.83 4.09 -6.92
N THR A 148 16.97 5.15 -6.12
CA THR A 148 17.93 6.23 -6.39
C THR A 148 19.11 6.30 -5.44
N LEU A 149 18.94 5.92 -4.16
CA LEU A 149 20.03 5.97 -3.19
C LEU A 149 21.09 4.89 -3.46
N PRO A 150 22.39 5.24 -3.44
CA PRO A 150 23.49 4.32 -3.72
C PRO A 150 23.51 3.07 -2.83
N GLU A 151 23.06 3.22 -1.57
CA GLU A 151 23.04 2.15 -0.57
C GLU A 151 22.14 0.96 -0.99
N TYR A 152 21.12 1.22 -1.82
CA TYR A 152 20.25 0.17 -2.38
C TYR A 152 20.78 -0.41 -3.69
N GLN A 153 21.83 0.16 -4.26
CA GLN A 153 22.56 -0.34 -5.43
C GLN A 153 21.71 -0.49 -6.71
N LEU A 154 20.61 0.23 -6.85
CA LEU A 154 19.87 0.32 -8.12
C LEU A 154 20.38 1.47 -8.99
N GLY A 155 20.60 2.66 -8.40
CA GLY A 155 21.24 3.79 -9.05
C GLY A 155 20.44 4.36 -10.23
N TRP A 156 19.11 4.39 -10.14
CA TRP A 156 18.27 4.99 -11.19
C TRP A 156 18.47 6.50 -11.24
N ASN A 157 18.51 7.04 -12.45
CA ASN A 157 18.65 8.47 -12.66
C ASN A 157 17.39 9.22 -12.17
N THR A 158 17.62 10.32 -11.45
CA THR A 158 16.56 11.24 -11.02
C THR A 158 16.24 12.25 -12.15
N GLY A 159 15.10 12.94 -12.02
CA GLY A 159 14.62 13.96 -12.94
C GLY A 159 13.24 13.67 -13.46
N GLU A 160 12.49 14.73 -13.78
CA GLU A 160 11.09 14.66 -14.25
C GLU A 160 10.92 13.86 -15.55
N LYS A 161 11.99 13.74 -16.35
CA LYS A 161 12.01 12.99 -17.62
C LYS A 161 12.63 11.59 -17.50
N ASN A 162 13.24 11.30 -16.36
CA ASN A 162 13.98 10.06 -16.15
C ASN A 162 13.25 9.09 -15.21
N LEU A 163 12.42 9.61 -14.30
CA LEU A 163 11.75 8.82 -13.29
C LEU A 163 10.29 9.27 -13.12
N LEU A 164 9.39 8.32 -13.21
CA LEU A 164 7.97 8.47 -12.92
C LEU A 164 7.60 7.60 -11.73
N VAL A 165 6.97 8.20 -10.74
CA VAL A 165 6.39 7.50 -9.58
C VAL A 165 4.88 7.64 -9.61
N ILE A 166 4.20 6.50 -9.77
CA ILE A 166 2.73 6.45 -9.71
C ILE A 166 2.34 5.77 -8.40
N SER A 167 1.53 6.44 -7.61
CA SER A 167 1.01 5.93 -6.35
C SER A 167 -0.49 5.72 -6.45
N ILE A 168 -0.94 4.49 -6.20
CA ILE A 168 -2.35 4.12 -6.23
C ILE A 168 -2.77 3.72 -4.81
N GLY A 169 -3.75 4.41 -4.25
CA GLY A 169 -4.28 4.13 -2.92
C GLY A 169 -5.60 3.36 -2.97
N THR A 170 -6.03 2.91 -1.82
CA THR A 170 -7.28 2.16 -1.62
C THR A 170 -8.45 3.03 -1.19
N GLY A 171 -8.27 4.35 -1.20
CA GLY A 171 -9.22 5.33 -0.70
C GLY A 171 -8.96 5.72 0.76
N ALA A 172 -9.52 6.84 1.17
CA ALA A 172 -9.46 7.33 2.55
C ALA A 172 -10.72 8.16 2.88
N ALA A 173 -11.15 8.10 4.14
CA ALA A 173 -12.27 8.89 4.66
C ALA A 173 -11.89 9.53 6.01
N PRO A 174 -11.02 10.54 6.01
CA PRO A 174 -10.47 11.12 7.24
C PRO A 174 -11.55 11.71 8.17
N GLU A 175 -12.67 12.18 7.63
CA GLU A 175 -13.77 12.74 8.43
C GLU A 175 -14.52 11.68 9.24
N LEU A 176 -14.58 10.43 8.75
CA LEU A 176 -15.22 9.34 9.48
C LEU A 176 -14.38 8.89 10.67
N ASP A 177 -13.06 8.99 10.57
CA ASP A 177 -12.16 8.67 11.67
C ASP A 177 -12.29 9.69 12.82
N ALA A 178 -12.62 10.95 12.53
CA ALA A 178 -12.86 11.97 13.53
C ALA A 178 -14.07 11.67 14.42
N GLU A 179 -15.11 10.99 13.93
CA GLU A 179 -16.26 10.55 14.73
C GLU A 179 -15.87 9.52 15.81
N VAL A 180 -14.78 8.77 15.60
CA VAL A 180 -14.28 7.78 16.56
C VAL A 180 -13.77 8.46 17.84
N TYR A 181 -13.23 9.67 17.73
CA TYR A 181 -12.67 10.45 18.84
C TYR A 181 -13.68 11.42 19.48
N SER A 182 -14.98 11.34 19.14
CA SER A 182 -15.96 12.25 19.69
C SER A 182 -16.13 12.09 21.22
N ALA A 183 -16.26 13.21 21.91
CA ALA A 183 -16.47 13.24 23.36
C ALA A 183 -17.70 12.39 23.75
N GLY A 184 -17.48 11.37 24.61
CA GLY A 184 -18.54 10.49 25.12
C GLY A 184 -18.42 9.02 24.71
N LYS A 185 -17.46 8.64 23.84
CA LYS A 185 -17.17 7.23 23.54
C LYS A 185 -16.22 6.63 24.58
N ASN A 186 -16.39 5.34 24.86
CA ASN A 186 -15.56 4.60 25.81
C ASN A 186 -14.08 4.55 25.34
N ALA A 187 -13.14 4.53 26.30
CA ALA A 187 -11.71 4.45 26.01
C ALA A 187 -11.33 3.31 25.03
N LEU A 188 -12.03 2.17 25.07
CA LEU A 188 -11.84 1.04 24.16
C LEU A 188 -12.19 1.37 22.69
N SER A 189 -13.23 2.16 22.44
CA SER A 189 -13.59 2.58 21.08
C SER A 189 -12.59 3.59 20.51
N ASN A 190 -12.02 4.44 21.36
CA ASN A 190 -10.96 5.37 20.96
C ASN A 190 -9.66 4.63 20.60
N LEU A 191 -9.31 3.57 21.34
CA LEU A 191 -8.14 2.74 21.05
C LEU A 191 -8.25 2.01 19.70
N ALA A 192 -9.46 1.61 19.30
CA ALA A 192 -9.67 0.91 18.02
C ALA A 192 -9.42 1.80 16.78
N GLY A 193 -9.55 3.13 16.90
CA GLY A 193 -9.28 4.08 15.81
C GLY A 193 -7.79 4.46 15.64
N ILE A 194 -6.95 4.21 16.65
CA ILE A 194 -5.54 4.64 16.62
C ILE A 194 -4.77 4.03 15.42
N PRO A 195 -4.87 2.72 15.13
CA PRO A 195 -4.15 2.13 13.99
C PRO A 195 -4.52 2.80 12.66
N SER A 196 -5.82 3.02 12.40
CA SER A 196 -6.29 3.68 11.17
C SER A 196 -5.75 5.10 11.05
N ALA A 197 -5.77 5.87 12.13
CA ALA A 197 -5.25 7.24 12.15
C ALA A 197 -3.73 7.29 11.89
N LEU A 198 -2.97 6.38 12.48
CA LEU A 198 -1.52 6.26 12.24
C LEU A 198 -1.21 5.84 10.80
N MET A 199 -1.94 4.87 10.26
CA MET A 199 -1.82 4.44 8.87
C MET A 199 -2.17 5.55 7.89
N TYR A 200 -3.20 6.33 8.17
CA TYR A 200 -3.58 7.50 7.38
C TYR A 200 -2.47 8.58 7.43
N GLY A 201 -2.03 8.97 8.62
CA GLY A 201 -0.97 9.95 8.81
C GLY A 201 0.33 9.54 8.09
N ALA A 202 0.72 8.27 8.21
CA ALA A 202 1.87 7.72 7.49
C ALA A 202 1.69 7.80 5.96
N SER A 203 0.48 7.52 5.45
CA SER A 203 0.18 7.60 4.02
C SER A 203 0.26 9.03 3.48
N VAL A 204 -0.24 10.00 4.24
CA VAL A 204 -0.19 11.43 3.92
C VAL A 204 1.25 11.95 3.94
N ASP A 205 2.05 11.58 4.96
CA ASP A 205 3.46 11.97 5.04
C ASP A 205 4.26 11.50 3.82
N GLN A 206 4.07 10.26 3.39
CA GLN A 206 4.75 9.73 2.21
C GLN A 206 4.30 10.45 0.91
N ASP A 207 3.02 10.79 0.80
CA ASP A 207 2.48 11.58 -0.33
C ASP A 207 3.07 12.99 -0.32
N LEU A 208 3.10 13.67 0.83
CA LEU A 208 3.71 14.99 0.99
C LEU A 208 5.20 14.97 0.59
N ASN A 209 5.97 13.98 1.05
CA ASN A 209 7.37 13.83 0.66
C ASN A 209 7.53 13.67 -0.86
N CYS A 210 6.66 12.85 -1.51
CA CYS A 210 6.68 12.71 -2.96
C CYS A 210 6.39 14.02 -3.68
N ARG A 211 5.41 14.82 -3.23
CA ARG A 211 5.04 16.10 -3.85
C ARG A 211 6.06 17.20 -3.60
N THR A 212 6.79 17.13 -2.49
CA THR A 212 7.83 18.10 -2.14
C THR A 212 9.09 17.91 -2.98
N ILE A 213 9.52 16.67 -3.17
CA ILE A 213 10.75 16.32 -3.89
C ILE A 213 10.49 16.10 -5.39
N GLY A 214 9.36 15.46 -5.72
CA GLY A 214 8.89 15.26 -7.08
C GLY A 214 8.05 16.43 -7.59
N ARG A 215 7.68 16.36 -8.85
CA ARG A 215 6.68 17.23 -9.47
C ARG A 215 5.34 16.52 -9.48
N CYS A 216 4.42 16.99 -8.63
CA CYS A 216 3.06 16.50 -8.62
C CYS A 216 2.33 16.96 -9.90
N VAL A 217 1.70 16.02 -10.61
CA VAL A 217 0.88 16.30 -11.82
C VAL A 217 -0.58 15.95 -11.59
N TYR A 218 -0.86 15.03 -10.66
CA TYR A 218 -2.21 14.66 -10.26
C TYR A 218 -2.25 14.16 -8.80
N GLY A 219 -3.28 14.59 -8.09
CA GLY A 219 -3.60 14.18 -6.73
C GLY A 219 -4.61 15.12 -6.08
N THR A 220 -5.40 14.61 -5.16
CA THR A 220 -6.32 15.42 -4.34
C THR A 220 -5.53 16.36 -3.41
N ALA A 221 -6.16 17.41 -2.91
CA ALA A 221 -5.54 18.26 -1.89
C ALA A 221 -5.15 17.42 -0.65
N LEU A 222 -3.97 17.70 -0.10
CA LEU A 222 -3.50 17.08 1.14
C LEU A 222 -4.22 17.69 2.34
N ASP A 223 -4.33 18.99 2.36
CA ASP A 223 -5.10 19.76 3.31
C ASP A 223 -5.52 21.12 2.72
N ARG A 224 -6.17 21.95 3.54
CA ARG A 224 -6.67 23.27 3.12
C ARG A 224 -5.57 24.34 3.05
N GLU A 225 -4.44 24.15 3.75
CA GLU A 225 -3.35 25.12 3.81
C GLU A 225 -2.43 24.98 2.60
N ILE A 226 -1.94 23.76 2.34
CA ILE A 226 -0.94 23.52 1.28
C ILE A 226 -1.56 23.06 -0.05
N GLY A 227 -2.84 22.68 -0.06
CA GLY A 227 -3.55 22.23 -1.25
C GLY A 227 -2.99 20.94 -1.84
N ASP A 228 -2.96 20.84 -3.16
CA ASP A 228 -2.51 19.66 -3.93
C ASP A 228 -1.03 19.68 -4.32
N LEU A 229 -0.34 20.78 -4.07
CA LEU A 229 1.07 21.01 -4.43
C LEU A 229 1.38 20.78 -5.93
N ILE A 230 0.39 20.84 -6.82
CA ILE A 230 0.61 20.85 -8.25
C ILE A 230 1.18 22.22 -8.63
N PRO A 231 2.37 22.28 -9.27
CA PRO A 231 2.96 23.57 -9.65
C PRO A 231 2.08 24.32 -10.66
N ARG A 232 1.77 25.58 -10.35
CA ARG A 232 0.94 26.46 -11.17
C ARG A 232 1.65 27.75 -11.52
N ASP A 233 1.29 28.32 -12.66
CA ASP A 233 1.72 29.67 -13.06
C ASP A 233 0.96 30.77 -12.29
N ALA A 234 1.28 32.03 -12.57
CA ALA A 234 0.65 33.15 -11.93
C ALA A 234 -0.87 33.30 -12.25
N SER A 235 -1.37 32.59 -13.27
CA SER A 235 -2.80 32.53 -13.60
C SER A 235 -3.53 31.36 -12.92
N GLY A 236 -2.81 30.55 -12.12
CA GLY A 236 -3.34 29.37 -11.42
C GLY A 236 -3.44 28.12 -12.30
N LYS A 237 -2.90 28.12 -13.51
CA LYS A 237 -2.88 26.96 -14.39
C LYS A 237 -1.67 26.07 -14.10
N PRO A 238 -1.80 24.74 -14.17
CA PRO A 238 -0.65 23.84 -14.07
C PRO A 238 0.44 24.20 -15.07
N ILE A 239 1.69 24.26 -14.61
CA ILE A 239 2.84 24.52 -15.48
C ILE A 239 3.00 23.33 -16.45
N PRO A 240 3.14 23.56 -17.78
CA PRO A 240 3.27 22.49 -18.75
C PRO A 240 4.49 21.59 -18.50
N LEU A 241 4.38 20.29 -18.75
CA LEU A 241 5.48 19.32 -18.56
C LEU A 241 6.67 19.53 -19.51
N SER A 242 6.51 20.34 -20.56
CA SER A 242 7.60 20.79 -21.42
C SER A 242 8.61 21.70 -20.67
N GLN A 243 8.14 22.41 -19.63
CA GLN A 243 8.99 23.21 -18.75
C GLN A 243 9.51 22.34 -17.62
N ASP A 244 10.81 22.10 -17.58
CA ASP A 244 11.50 21.40 -16.50
C ASP A 244 11.57 22.30 -15.26
N LEU A 245 11.15 21.77 -14.11
CA LEU A 245 11.20 22.46 -12.82
C LEU A 245 12.35 21.99 -11.93
N GLY A 246 13.21 21.10 -12.43
CA GLY A 246 14.35 20.53 -11.69
C GLY A 246 13.94 19.59 -10.56
N ARG A 247 12.74 19.01 -10.63
CA ARG A 247 12.27 18.06 -9.64
C ARG A 247 12.88 16.67 -9.87
N SER A 248 12.99 15.87 -8.80
CA SER A 248 13.68 14.60 -8.84
C SER A 248 12.93 13.49 -9.60
N PHE A 249 11.61 13.63 -9.78
CA PHE A 249 10.76 12.71 -10.53
C PHE A 249 9.41 13.35 -10.85
N LEU A 250 8.69 12.77 -11.80
CA LEU A 250 7.28 13.06 -12.04
C LEU A 250 6.42 12.21 -11.09
N TYR A 251 5.37 12.78 -10.50
CA TYR A 251 4.55 12.10 -9.50
C TYR A 251 3.05 12.25 -9.76
N ALA A 252 2.33 11.13 -9.74
CA ALA A 252 0.89 11.10 -9.76
C ALA A 252 0.35 10.24 -8.61
N ARG A 253 -0.63 10.76 -7.85
CA ARG A 253 -1.32 10.04 -6.77
C ARG A 253 -2.79 9.85 -7.10
N TYR A 254 -3.21 8.61 -7.29
CA TYR A 254 -4.61 8.22 -7.44
C TYR A 254 -5.11 7.61 -6.15
N ASN A 255 -5.94 8.35 -5.41
CA ASN A 255 -6.53 7.89 -4.16
C ASN A 255 -7.94 8.49 -4.02
N ALA A 256 -8.95 7.65 -3.88
CA ALA A 256 -10.32 8.10 -3.79
C ALA A 256 -10.58 8.76 -2.43
N ASP A 257 -11.31 9.86 -2.45
CA ASP A 257 -11.93 10.43 -1.26
C ASP A 257 -13.24 9.68 -0.98
N LEU A 258 -13.24 8.86 0.06
CA LEU A 258 -14.39 8.06 0.49
C LEU A 258 -15.28 8.80 1.50
N SER A 259 -15.04 10.08 1.75
CA SER A 259 -15.94 10.91 2.56
C SER A 259 -17.29 11.08 1.87
N PHE A 260 -18.27 11.58 2.59
CA PHE A 260 -19.60 11.89 2.05
C PHE A 260 -19.51 12.83 0.83
N ASP A 261 -18.73 13.88 0.98
CA ASP A 261 -18.54 14.87 -0.09
C ASP A 261 -17.73 14.32 -1.26
N GLY A 262 -16.68 13.54 -0.99
CA GLY A 262 -15.87 12.89 -2.01
C GLY A 262 -16.69 11.94 -2.88
N LEU A 263 -17.47 11.06 -2.27
CA LEU A 263 -18.36 10.14 -3.00
C LEU A 263 -19.43 10.89 -3.80
N ARG A 264 -20.03 11.95 -3.23
CA ARG A 264 -21.00 12.79 -3.95
C ARG A 264 -20.36 13.47 -5.17
N ASN A 265 -19.16 14.00 -5.03
CA ASN A 265 -18.44 14.66 -6.12
C ASN A 265 -18.09 13.70 -7.25
N MET A 266 -17.88 12.42 -6.95
CA MET A 266 -17.72 11.35 -7.93
C MET A 266 -19.04 10.86 -8.55
N GLY A 267 -20.19 11.42 -8.14
CA GLY A 267 -21.52 10.95 -8.57
C GLY A 267 -21.96 9.63 -7.94
N LEU A 268 -21.39 9.27 -6.80
CA LEU A 268 -21.61 8.04 -6.05
C LEU A 268 -22.25 8.30 -4.67
N GLY A 269 -23.08 9.32 -4.56
CA GLY A 269 -23.72 9.72 -3.30
C GLY A 269 -24.71 8.69 -2.70
N ASP A 270 -24.97 7.59 -3.40
CA ASP A 270 -25.74 6.44 -2.94
C ASP A 270 -24.89 5.44 -2.12
N ILE A 271 -23.58 5.56 -2.16
CA ILE A 271 -22.65 4.67 -1.42
C ILE A 271 -22.49 5.18 0.02
N ASP A 272 -22.59 4.26 0.98
CA ASP A 272 -22.35 4.56 2.39
C ASP A 272 -20.83 4.63 2.68
N PRO A 273 -20.28 5.81 3.04
CA PRO A 273 -18.88 5.98 3.39
C PRO A 273 -18.42 5.03 4.51
N LYS A 274 -19.26 4.79 5.52
CA LYS A 274 -18.93 3.91 6.66
C LYS A 274 -18.75 2.45 6.24
N LYS A 275 -19.44 2.05 5.16
CA LYS A 275 -19.34 0.69 4.64
C LYS A 275 -18.05 0.51 3.83
N VAL A 276 -17.75 1.42 2.91
CA VAL A 276 -16.58 1.30 2.02
C VAL A 276 -15.25 1.63 2.71
N SER A 277 -15.26 2.25 3.89
CA SER A 277 -14.05 2.56 4.66
C SER A 277 -13.59 1.43 5.59
N LYS A 278 -14.38 0.37 5.78
CA LYS A 278 -13.99 -0.75 6.63
C LYS A 278 -12.98 -1.65 5.91
N LEU A 279 -11.94 -2.07 6.63
CA LEU A 279 -10.89 -2.95 6.09
C LEU A 279 -11.41 -4.35 5.69
N ASP A 280 -12.47 -4.82 6.33
CA ASP A 280 -13.05 -6.15 6.17
C ASP A 280 -14.44 -6.14 5.52
N SER A 281 -14.81 -5.08 4.83
CA SER A 281 -16.15 -4.91 4.23
C SER A 281 -16.27 -5.66 2.91
N VAL A 282 -16.33 -6.98 2.98
CA VAL A 282 -16.49 -7.85 1.80
C VAL A 282 -17.79 -7.58 1.06
N ASP A 283 -18.82 -7.20 1.80
CA ASP A 283 -20.14 -6.81 1.27
C ASP A 283 -20.14 -5.45 0.55
N ALA A 284 -19.04 -4.69 0.61
CA ALA A 284 -18.84 -3.44 -0.12
C ALA A 284 -18.01 -3.60 -1.42
N LEU A 285 -17.63 -4.80 -1.83
CA LEU A 285 -16.76 -5.01 -2.99
C LEU A 285 -17.31 -4.42 -4.28
N GLU A 286 -18.64 -4.46 -4.50
CA GLU A 286 -19.25 -3.85 -5.67
C GLU A 286 -19.20 -2.32 -5.61
N ASP A 287 -19.51 -1.73 -4.45
CA ASP A 287 -19.41 -0.28 -4.23
C ASP A 287 -17.96 0.20 -4.40
N LEU A 288 -16.99 -0.52 -3.84
CA LEU A 288 -15.56 -0.25 -4.03
C LEU A 288 -15.13 -0.37 -5.49
N SER A 289 -15.69 -1.34 -6.24
CA SER A 289 -15.47 -1.46 -7.68
C SER A 289 -15.98 -0.25 -8.46
N ARG A 290 -17.15 0.29 -8.10
CA ARG A 290 -17.71 1.52 -8.68
C ARG A 290 -16.82 2.73 -8.40
N VAL A 291 -16.33 2.87 -7.16
CA VAL A 291 -15.37 3.91 -6.78
C VAL A 291 -14.10 3.82 -7.61
N GLY A 292 -13.53 2.62 -7.72
CA GLY A 292 -12.31 2.39 -8.52
C GLY A 292 -12.50 2.71 -10.01
N GLN A 293 -13.67 2.39 -10.58
CA GLN A 293 -14.02 2.75 -11.97
C GLN A 293 -14.08 4.26 -12.15
N LYS A 294 -14.70 4.98 -11.22
CA LYS A 294 -14.77 6.45 -11.26
C LYS A 294 -13.39 7.09 -11.14
N LEU A 295 -12.55 6.58 -10.24
CA LEU A 295 -11.17 7.06 -10.11
C LEU A 295 -10.35 6.79 -11.40
N ALA A 296 -10.61 5.67 -12.08
CA ALA A 296 -9.93 5.34 -13.33
C ALA A 296 -10.26 6.32 -14.48
N GLU A 297 -11.45 6.96 -14.48
CA GLU A 297 -11.84 8.00 -15.46
C GLU A 297 -10.93 9.25 -15.33
N GLU A 298 -10.32 9.48 -14.18
CA GLU A 298 -9.40 10.60 -13.93
C GLU A 298 -7.97 10.34 -14.46
N VAL A 299 -7.66 9.12 -14.88
CA VAL A 299 -6.34 8.78 -15.43
C VAL A 299 -6.22 9.31 -16.85
N LYS A 300 -5.27 10.24 -17.07
CA LYS A 300 -5.00 10.85 -18.38
C LYS A 300 -3.56 10.57 -18.78
N LEU A 301 -3.32 10.37 -20.07
CA LEU A 301 -1.96 10.16 -20.61
C LEU A 301 -1.03 11.33 -20.30
N ASP A 302 -1.57 12.54 -20.28
CA ASP A 302 -0.81 13.75 -19.94
C ASP A 302 -0.18 13.70 -18.53
N HIS A 303 -0.72 12.88 -17.61
CA HIS A 303 -0.13 12.71 -16.28
C HIS A 303 1.21 11.94 -16.32
N PHE A 304 1.51 11.28 -17.42
CA PHE A 304 2.70 10.44 -17.55
C PHE A 304 3.82 11.12 -18.36
N GLY A 305 3.56 12.28 -18.95
CA GLY A 305 4.56 13.08 -19.67
C GLY A 305 5.23 12.29 -20.80
N SER A 306 6.56 12.19 -20.77
CA SER A 306 7.36 11.50 -21.80
C SER A 306 7.47 9.98 -21.60
N PHE A 307 6.75 9.41 -20.62
CA PHE A 307 6.81 7.97 -20.31
C PHE A 307 5.75 7.14 -21.07
N VAL A 308 4.93 7.77 -21.89
CA VAL A 308 3.91 7.15 -22.75
C VAL A 308 4.05 7.60 -24.19
#